data_f477a917ba9387f0261b95f3e42b4cf4
#
_entry.id   f477a917ba9387f0261b95f3e42b4cf4
#
_cell.length_a   1.000
_cell.length_b   1.000
_cell.length_c   1.000
_cell.angle_alpha   90.00
_cell.angle_beta   90.00
_cell.angle_gamma   90.00
#
_symmetry.space_group_name_H-M   'P 1'
#
loop_
_entity.id
_entity.type
_entity.pdbx_description
1 polymer ?
#
loop_
_entity_poly.entity_id
_entity_poly.type
_entity_poly.pdbx_seq_one_letter_code
_entity_poly.pdbx_strand_id
1 'polypeptide(L)'
;RLDPEAALEALDWRRVFGREGRVEVEIGIGKGRFLLAIAAARPEVLHFGVEWSNEYLRIVETRAERGNLDNVRFVRADASDLVRRAIPEASVSTYYIFYPDPWPKKRHHKRRFLQAANVDALAKTLVPSGWLHVATDHEDYWNVIEPLLDTHPAFARQPAFGGPEFPLPVDGALTNFEAKYEVQGRSRHRGSWRRR
;
A
#
# COMPACT_ATOMS: atom_id res chain seq x y z
N ARG A 1 17.01 -2.44 -0.26
CA ARG A 1 16.38 -1.67 -1.34
C ARG A 1 16.59 -2.38 -2.68
N LEU A 2 15.53 -2.46 -3.49
CA LEU A 2 15.65 -3.00 -4.85
C LEU A 2 16.14 -1.93 -5.82
N ASP A 3 16.83 -2.40 -6.87
CA ASP A 3 17.14 -1.60 -8.03
C ASP A 3 15.85 -1.28 -8.80
N PRO A 4 15.59 0.00 -9.14
CA PRO A 4 14.40 0.40 -9.89
C PRO A 4 14.27 -0.26 -11.26
N GLU A 5 15.37 -0.49 -11.98
CA GLU A 5 15.35 -1.13 -13.30
C GLU A 5 14.97 -2.61 -13.19
N ALA A 6 15.53 -3.33 -12.21
CA ALA A 6 15.17 -4.71 -11.93
C ALA A 6 13.72 -4.87 -11.43
N ALA A 7 13.15 -3.84 -10.83
CA ALA A 7 11.76 -3.86 -10.34
C ALA A 7 10.71 -3.66 -11.45
N LEU A 8 11.09 -3.26 -12.65
CA LEU A 8 10.21 -3.16 -13.82
C LEU A 8 10.14 -4.46 -14.63
N GLU A 9 11.02 -5.42 -14.36
CA GLU A 9 10.85 -6.80 -14.78
C GLU A 9 9.84 -7.51 -13.87
N ALA A 10 9.30 -8.63 -14.32
CA ALA A 10 8.39 -9.42 -13.48
C ALA A 10 9.06 -9.78 -12.14
N LEU A 11 8.49 -9.30 -11.04
CA LEU A 11 9.01 -9.55 -9.70
C LEU A 11 8.86 -11.03 -9.33
N ASP A 12 9.92 -11.61 -8.84
CA ASP A 12 9.91 -12.92 -8.16
C ASP A 12 10.12 -12.68 -6.66
N TRP A 13 9.08 -12.87 -5.87
CA TRP A 13 9.11 -12.62 -4.43
C TRP A 13 10.17 -13.45 -3.71
N ARG A 14 10.41 -14.69 -4.15
CA ARG A 14 11.46 -15.54 -3.58
C ARG A 14 12.85 -14.95 -3.83
N ARG A 15 13.09 -14.41 -5.01
CA ARG A 15 14.36 -13.70 -5.32
C ARG A 15 14.47 -12.38 -4.56
N VAL A 16 13.36 -11.64 -4.43
CA VAL A 16 13.32 -10.35 -3.74
C VAL A 16 13.64 -10.51 -2.26
N PHE A 17 13.04 -11.49 -1.59
CA PHE A 17 13.17 -11.68 -0.14
C PHE A 17 14.19 -12.74 0.28
N GLY A 18 14.64 -13.61 -0.64
CA GLY A 18 15.50 -14.76 -0.35
C GLY A 18 14.78 -15.93 0.31
N ARG A 19 13.46 -15.83 0.47
CA ARG A 19 12.59 -16.86 1.06
C ARG A 19 11.17 -16.77 0.51
N GLU A 20 10.40 -17.82 0.67
CA GLU A 20 8.94 -17.82 0.42
C GLU A 20 8.19 -17.30 1.63
N GLY A 21 7.00 -16.74 1.41
CA GLY A 21 6.13 -16.26 2.46
C GLY A 21 4.95 -15.45 1.91
N ARG A 22 4.03 -15.14 2.80
CA ARG A 22 2.90 -14.25 2.54
C ARG A 22 3.43 -12.84 2.26
N VAL A 23 3.06 -12.25 1.12
CA VAL A 23 3.51 -10.92 0.73
C VAL A 23 2.42 -9.89 0.93
N GLU A 24 2.74 -8.79 1.57
CA GLU A 24 1.89 -7.61 1.73
C GLU A 24 2.60 -6.38 1.16
N VAL A 25 1.85 -5.51 0.49
CA VAL A 25 2.40 -4.38 -0.26
C VAL A 25 1.79 -3.06 0.23
N GLU A 26 2.62 -2.09 0.59
CA GLU A 26 2.20 -0.72 0.83
C GLU A 26 2.60 0.18 -0.34
N ILE A 27 1.62 0.89 -0.91
CA ILE A 27 1.79 1.87 -1.98
C ILE A 27 1.90 3.27 -1.38
N GLY A 28 3.03 3.94 -1.60
CA GLY A 28 3.29 5.27 -1.05
C GLY A 28 3.72 5.23 0.41
N ILE A 29 4.78 4.49 0.73
CA ILE A 29 5.22 4.28 2.12
C ILE A 29 5.69 5.54 2.86
N GLY A 30 5.92 6.64 2.13
CA GLY A 30 6.46 7.86 2.72
C GLY A 30 7.71 7.61 3.54
N LYS A 31 7.71 8.02 4.82
CA LYS A 31 8.82 7.79 5.75
C LYS A 31 8.78 6.41 6.43
N GLY A 32 7.96 5.48 5.95
CA GLY A 32 7.90 4.08 6.35
C GLY A 32 7.30 3.79 7.72
N ARG A 33 6.49 4.71 8.28
CA ARG A 33 5.92 4.52 9.62
C ARG A 33 5.11 3.23 9.73
N PHE A 34 4.14 3.04 8.84
CA PHE A 34 3.26 1.88 8.86
C PHE A 34 4.03 0.61 8.45
N LEU A 35 4.71 0.63 7.29
CA LEU A 35 5.45 -0.52 6.77
C LEU A 35 6.41 -1.12 7.80
N LEU A 36 7.24 -0.27 8.44
CA LEU A 36 8.23 -0.74 9.39
C LEU A 36 7.61 -1.23 10.70
N ALA A 37 6.52 -0.60 11.14
CA ALA A 37 5.79 -1.04 12.33
C ALA A 37 5.17 -2.43 12.14
N ILE A 38 4.51 -2.67 11.00
CA ILE A 38 3.92 -3.99 10.73
C ILE A 38 4.98 -5.06 10.44
N ALA A 39 6.09 -4.69 9.83
CA ALA A 39 7.21 -5.60 9.59
C ALA A 39 7.85 -6.05 10.92
N ALA A 40 8.02 -5.16 11.88
CA ALA A 40 8.51 -5.49 13.21
C ALA A 40 7.53 -6.37 14.00
N ALA A 41 6.22 -6.13 13.85
CA ALA A 41 5.18 -6.87 14.57
C ALA A 41 4.91 -8.28 13.99
N ARG A 42 5.24 -8.50 12.70
CA ARG A 42 4.94 -9.75 11.96
C ARG A 42 6.13 -10.20 11.13
N PRO A 43 7.19 -10.72 11.77
CA PRO A 43 8.43 -11.13 11.09
C PRO A 43 8.24 -12.29 10.09
N GLU A 44 7.18 -13.05 10.23
CA GLU A 44 6.81 -14.16 9.33
C GLU A 44 6.22 -13.68 7.99
N VAL A 45 5.71 -12.43 7.94
CA VAL A 45 5.12 -11.82 6.74
C VAL A 45 6.17 -11.01 6.00
N LEU A 46 6.14 -11.07 4.68
CA LEU A 46 7.03 -10.33 3.80
C LEU A 46 6.38 -9.00 3.40
N HIS A 47 7.00 -7.89 3.76
CA HIS A 47 6.47 -6.55 3.52
C HIS A 47 7.22 -5.83 2.40
N PHE A 48 6.49 -5.42 1.36
CA PHE A 48 7.07 -4.72 0.22
C PHE A 48 6.52 -3.29 0.12
N GLY A 49 7.40 -2.32 0.08
CA GLY A 49 7.06 -0.90 0.02
C GLY A 49 7.40 -0.25 -1.31
N VAL A 50 6.51 0.59 -1.82
CA VAL A 50 6.71 1.38 -3.03
C VAL A 50 6.70 2.86 -2.69
N GLU A 51 7.72 3.61 -3.13
CA GLU A 51 7.83 5.04 -2.90
C GLU A 51 8.56 5.71 -4.07
N TRP A 52 8.11 6.91 -4.43
CA TRP A 52 8.75 7.70 -5.47
C TRP A 52 9.93 8.55 -4.95
N SER A 53 9.81 9.05 -3.72
CA SER A 53 10.81 9.96 -3.12
C SER A 53 12.07 9.22 -2.68
N ASN A 54 13.22 9.53 -3.29
CA ASN A 54 14.52 9.02 -2.84
C ASN A 54 14.87 9.45 -1.40
N GLU A 55 14.45 10.66 -1.00
CA GLU A 55 14.68 11.16 0.35
C GLU A 55 13.98 10.27 1.38
N TYR A 56 12.70 9.95 1.14
CA TYR A 56 11.95 9.09 2.05
C TYR A 56 12.50 7.67 2.09
N LEU A 57 12.88 7.11 0.94
CA LEU A 57 13.50 5.79 0.90
C LEU A 57 14.79 5.68 1.71
N ARG A 58 15.65 6.71 1.70
CA ARG A 58 16.87 6.74 2.54
C ARG A 58 16.52 6.72 4.04
N ILE A 59 15.45 7.44 4.44
CA ILE A 59 14.96 7.42 5.82
C ILE A 59 14.46 6.02 6.19
N VAL A 60 13.69 5.39 5.30
CA VAL A 60 13.15 4.04 5.52
C VAL A 60 14.28 3.01 5.62
N GLU A 61 15.27 3.08 4.73
CA GLU A 61 16.46 2.22 4.73
C GLU A 61 17.20 2.26 6.07
N THR A 62 17.57 3.46 6.51
CA THR A 62 18.22 3.65 7.81
C THR A 62 17.40 3.12 8.99
N ARG A 63 16.09 3.29 8.96
CA ARG A 63 15.20 2.80 10.03
C ARG A 63 15.05 1.27 10.00
N ALA A 64 14.93 0.67 8.82
CA ALA A 64 14.85 -0.78 8.66
C ALA A 64 16.14 -1.47 9.16
N GLU A 65 17.31 -0.91 8.81
CA GLU A 65 18.61 -1.39 9.29
C GLU A 65 18.72 -1.31 10.81
N ARG A 66 18.37 -0.17 11.41
CA ARG A 66 18.37 -0.01 12.88
C ARG A 66 17.41 -0.95 13.60
N GLY A 67 16.29 -1.29 12.96
CA GLY A 67 15.30 -2.25 13.45
C GLY A 67 15.66 -3.71 13.20
N ASN A 68 16.75 -4.00 12.50
CA ASN A 68 17.12 -5.35 12.03
C ASN A 68 15.99 -6.07 11.31
N LEU A 69 15.24 -5.34 10.47
CA LEU A 69 14.07 -5.89 9.76
C LEU A 69 14.53 -6.60 8.49
N ASP A 70 14.53 -7.93 8.50
CA ASP A 70 14.92 -8.76 7.36
C ASP A 70 13.76 -9.11 6.42
N ASN A 71 12.52 -8.91 6.89
CA ASN A 71 11.28 -9.20 6.20
C ASN A 71 10.70 -8.00 5.44
N VAL A 72 11.43 -6.89 5.31
CA VAL A 72 11.01 -5.71 4.55
C VAL A 72 11.90 -5.48 3.35
N ARG A 73 11.27 -5.16 2.21
CA ARG A 73 11.94 -4.67 1.00
C ARG A 73 11.18 -3.47 0.46
N PHE A 74 11.86 -2.60 -0.24
CA PHE A 74 11.23 -1.43 -0.84
C PHE A 74 11.95 -1.00 -2.11
N VAL A 75 11.22 -0.30 -2.97
CA VAL A 75 11.69 0.13 -4.27
C VAL A 75 11.29 1.56 -4.58
N ARG A 76 12.12 2.25 -5.34
CA ARG A 76 11.75 3.49 -6.00
C ARG A 76 11.10 3.16 -7.34
N ALA A 77 9.80 3.38 -7.47
CA ALA A 77 9.08 3.14 -8.72
C ALA A 77 7.84 4.01 -8.82
N ASP A 78 7.35 4.19 -10.06
CA ASP A 78 5.97 4.58 -10.28
C ASP A 78 5.08 3.40 -9.89
N ALA A 79 4.20 3.63 -8.91
CA ALA A 79 3.33 2.58 -8.37
C ALA A 79 2.36 2.04 -9.43
N SER A 80 1.92 2.88 -10.38
CA SER A 80 1.01 2.46 -11.44
C SER A 80 1.70 1.52 -12.43
N ASP A 81 2.94 1.82 -12.81
CA ASP A 81 3.72 0.94 -13.67
C ASP A 81 4.03 -0.38 -12.96
N LEU A 82 4.41 -0.30 -11.68
CA LEU A 82 4.76 -1.48 -10.89
C LEU A 82 3.58 -2.46 -10.78
N VAL A 83 2.39 -2.01 -10.36
CA VAL A 83 1.24 -2.90 -10.17
C VAL A 83 0.70 -3.47 -11.48
N ARG A 84 0.82 -2.71 -12.57
CA ARG A 84 0.32 -3.14 -13.88
C ARG A 84 1.26 -4.09 -14.62
N ARG A 85 2.56 -4.04 -14.35
CA ARG A 85 3.56 -4.69 -15.21
C ARG A 85 4.48 -5.65 -14.49
N ALA A 86 4.79 -5.40 -13.22
CA ALA A 86 5.85 -6.11 -12.53
C ALA A 86 5.37 -7.05 -11.42
N ILE A 87 4.30 -6.70 -10.70
CA ILE A 87 3.78 -7.57 -9.64
C ILE A 87 3.07 -8.79 -10.25
N PRO A 88 3.47 -10.03 -9.87
CA PRO A 88 2.85 -11.25 -10.40
C PRO A 88 1.36 -11.37 -10.04
N GLU A 89 0.60 -12.02 -10.91
CA GLU A 89 -0.81 -12.32 -10.66
C GLU A 89 -0.97 -13.20 -9.41
N ALA A 90 -2.05 -12.94 -8.65
CA ALA A 90 -2.44 -13.71 -7.47
C ALA A 90 -1.26 -13.99 -6.51
N SER A 91 -0.41 -12.97 -6.25
CA SER A 91 0.81 -13.10 -5.45
C SER A 91 0.87 -12.22 -4.21
N VAL A 92 -0.04 -11.23 -4.09
CA VAL A 92 -0.11 -10.31 -2.96
C VAL A 92 -1.31 -10.64 -2.09
N SER A 93 -1.12 -10.81 -0.80
CA SER A 93 -2.19 -11.10 0.14
C SER A 93 -2.92 -9.85 0.61
N THR A 94 -2.23 -8.72 0.70
CA THR A 94 -2.82 -7.46 1.18
C THR A 94 -2.14 -6.26 0.53
N TYR A 95 -2.96 -5.31 0.07
CA TYR A 95 -2.52 -3.97 -0.29
C TYR A 95 -2.95 -2.95 0.75
N TYR A 96 -2.02 -2.05 1.08
CA TYR A 96 -2.25 -0.86 1.89
C TYR A 96 -2.00 0.39 1.03
N ILE A 97 -3.00 1.27 0.95
CA ILE A 97 -2.94 2.52 0.18
C ILE A 97 -3.45 3.63 1.09
N PHE A 98 -2.52 4.27 1.80
CA PHE A 98 -2.86 5.23 2.83
C PHE A 98 -2.43 6.64 2.44
N TYR A 99 -3.39 7.56 2.43
CA TYR A 99 -3.20 8.97 2.13
C TYR A 99 -2.49 9.21 0.79
N PRO A 100 -2.93 8.54 -0.30
CA PRO A 100 -2.37 8.77 -1.63
C PRO A 100 -2.59 10.20 -2.05
N ASP A 101 -1.66 10.74 -2.86
CA ASP A 101 -1.72 12.12 -3.35
C ASP A 101 -3.09 12.44 -3.99
N PRO A 102 -3.83 13.41 -3.44
CA PRO A 102 -5.20 13.68 -3.88
C PRO A 102 -5.29 14.46 -5.20
N TRP A 103 -4.20 15.12 -5.61
CA TRP A 103 -4.15 15.95 -6.82
C TRP A 103 -5.39 16.82 -6.97
N PRO A 104 -5.61 17.87 -6.13
CA PRO A 104 -6.91 18.55 -5.99
C PRO A 104 -7.36 19.30 -7.26
N LYS A 105 -6.42 19.71 -8.13
CA LYS A 105 -6.77 20.39 -9.38
C LYS A 105 -7.29 19.38 -10.41
N LYS A 106 -8.48 19.60 -10.99
CA LYS A 106 -9.13 18.70 -11.98
C LYS A 106 -8.19 18.23 -13.09
N ARG A 107 -7.36 19.13 -13.66
CA ARG A 107 -6.37 18.78 -14.69
C ARG A 107 -5.31 17.75 -14.24
N HIS A 108 -5.15 17.54 -12.92
CA HIS A 108 -4.19 16.61 -12.34
C HIS A 108 -4.84 15.30 -11.87
N HIS A 109 -6.17 15.13 -11.92
CA HIS A 109 -6.85 13.92 -11.45
C HIS A 109 -6.32 12.65 -12.14
N LYS A 110 -5.84 12.76 -13.40
CA LYS A 110 -5.18 11.66 -14.12
C LYS A 110 -3.90 11.14 -13.46
N ARG A 111 -3.36 11.84 -12.45
CA ARG A 111 -2.19 11.41 -11.66
C ARG A 111 -2.57 10.65 -10.41
N ARG A 112 -3.86 10.62 -10.03
CA ARG A 112 -4.34 9.85 -8.88
C ARG A 112 -4.04 8.38 -9.09
N PHE A 113 -3.56 7.72 -8.04
CA PHE A 113 -3.22 6.29 -8.15
C PHE A 113 -4.47 5.41 -8.31
N LEU A 114 -5.51 5.62 -7.48
CA LEU A 114 -6.74 4.83 -7.58
C LEU A 114 -7.60 5.30 -8.77
N GLN A 115 -7.40 4.63 -9.89
CA GLN A 115 -8.12 4.74 -11.16
C GLN A 115 -8.43 3.33 -11.67
N ALA A 116 -9.39 3.19 -12.59
CA ALA A 116 -9.86 1.90 -13.08
C ALA A 116 -8.73 0.93 -13.45
N ALA A 117 -7.78 1.35 -14.30
CA ALA A 117 -6.68 0.49 -14.74
C ALA A 117 -5.77 0.00 -13.60
N ASN A 118 -5.58 0.80 -12.55
CA ASN A 118 -4.80 0.38 -11.39
C ASN A 118 -5.62 -0.53 -10.47
N VAL A 119 -6.93 -0.26 -10.32
CA VAL A 119 -7.85 -1.12 -9.56
C VAL A 119 -7.97 -2.50 -10.21
N ASP A 120 -8.07 -2.58 -11.55
CA ASP A 120 -8.00 -3.85 -12.30
C ASP A 120 -6.69 -4.60 -12.01
N ALA A 121 -5.56 -3.89 -12.02
CA ALA A 121 -4.25 -4.49 -11.73
C ALA A 121 -4.12 -4.96 -10.28
N LEU A 122 -4.61 -4.19 -9.31
CA LEU A 122 -4.65 -4.60 -7.91
C LEU A 122 -5.51 -5.86 -7.74
N ALA A 123 -6.68 -5.92 -8.38
CA ALA A 123 -7.54 -7.10 -8.37
C ALA A 123 -6.86 -8.33 -8.97
N LYS A 124 -6.10 -8.15 -10.06
CA LYS A 124 -5.38 -9.24 -10.74
C LYS A 124 -4.24 -9.80 -9.89
N THR A 125 -3.50 -8.92 -9.20
CA THR A 125 -2.30 -9.27 -8.44
C THR A 125 -2.59 -9.75 -7.02
N LEU A 126 -3.73 -9.40 -6.41
CA LEU A 126 -4.19 -9.96 -5.15
C LEU A 126 -4.47 -11.46 -5.26
N VAL A 127 -4.18 -12.23 -4.23
CA VAL A 127 -4.65 -13.61 -4.09
C VAL A 127 -6.17 -13.65 -3.91
N PRO A 128 -6.87 -14.76 -4.24
CA PRO A 128 -8.28 -14.93 -3.86
C PRO A 128 -8.48 -14.67 -2.36
N SER A 129 -9.53 -13.94 -2.02
CA SER A 129 -9.79 -13.47 -0.66
C SER A 129 -8.71 -12.53 -0.05
N GLY A 130 -7.79 -12.02 -0.83
CA GLY A 130 -6.82 -11.00 -0.43
C GLY A 130 -7.49 -9.66 -0.08
N TRP A 131 -6.79 -8.82 0.65
CA TRP A 131 -7.30 -7.57 1.19
C TRP A 131 -6.78 -6.34 0.46
N LEU A 132 -7.65 -5.35 0.33
CA LEU A 132 -7.30 -3.99 -0.07
C LEU A 132 -7.79 -3.02 1.00
N HIS A 133 -6.88 -2.29 1.63
CA HIS A 133 -7.18 -1.27 2.61
C HIS A 133 -6.81 0.11 2.07
N VAL A 134 -7.76 1.04 2.15
CA VAL A 134 -7.57 2.41 1.65
C VAL A 134 -7.98 3.40 2.73
N ALA A 135 -7.17 4.46 2.90
CA ALA A 135 -7.49 5.58 3.77
C ALA A 135 -7.08 6.90 3.11
N THR A 136 -7.88 7.96 3.29
CA THR A 136 -7.59 9.32 2.84
C THR A 136 -8.30 10.35 3.73
N ASP A 137 -7.75 11.57 3.83
CA ASP A 137 -8.38 12.72 4.46
C ASP A 137 -9.09 13.63 3.43
N HIS A 138 -9.02 13.28 2.14
CA HIS A 138 -9.51 14.12 1.06
C HIS A 138 -10.86 13.61 0.54
N GLU A 139 -11.94 14.29 0.93
CA GLU A 139 -13.32 13.92 0.64
C GLU A 139 -13.59 13.77 -0.87
N ASP A 140 -13.19 14.76 -1.69
CA ASP A 140 -13.39 14.69 -3.16
C ASP A 140 -12.70 13.46 -3.78
N TYR A 141 -11.58 13.01 -3.22
CA TYR A 141 -10.92 11.82 -3.71
C TYR A 141 -11.62 10.57 -3.22
N TRP A 142 -12.08 10.56 -1.96
CA TRP A 142 -12.87 9.45 -1.42
C TRP A 142 -14.15 9.22 -2.22
N ASN A 143 -14.86 10.29 -2.60
CA ASN A 143 -16.06 10.24 -3.42
C ASN A 143 -15.83 9.63 -4.82
N VAL A 144 -14.57 9.51 -5.24
CA VAL A 144 -14.18 8.76 -6.46
C VAL A 144 -13.75 7.34 -6.12
N ILE A 145 -12.98 7.14 -5.05
CA ILE A 145 -12.42 5.84 -4.64
C ILE A 145 -13.52 4.86 -4.25
N GLU A 146 -14.42 5.28 -3.38
CA GLU A 146 -15.45 4.41 -2.81
C GLU A 146 -16.35 3.78 -3.88
N PRO A 147 -17.01 4.53 -4.77
CA PRO A 147 -17.83 3.92 -5.82
C PRO A 147 -16.99 3.12 -6.83
N LEU A 148 -15.75 3.53 -7.11
CA LEU A 148 -14.88 2.78 -8.01
C LEU A 148 -14.58 1.37 -7.48
N LEU A 149 -14.36 1.22 -6.18
CA LEU A 149 -14.07 -0.06 -5.55
C LEU A 149 -15.36 -0.86 -5.25
N ASP A 150 -16.44 -0.19 -4.82
CA ASP A 150 -17.71 -0.85 -4.47
C ASP A 150 -18.41 -1.47 -5.69
N THR A 151 -18.27 -0.84 -6.85
CA THR A 151 -18.87 -1.35 -8.10
C THR A 151 -17.96 -2.31 -8.87
N HIS A 152 -16.69 -2.43 -8.46
CA HIS A 152 -15.76 -3.30 -9.17
C HIS A 152 -16.08 -4.79 -8.94
N PRO A 153 -16.24 -5.61 -10.02
CA PRO A 153 -16.73 -6.98 -9.90
C PRO A 153 -15.85 -7.90 -9.05
N ALA A 154 -14.54 -7.62 -9.00
CA ALA A 154 -13.59 -8.43 -8.24
C ALA A 154 -13.53 -8.10 -6.75
N PHE A 155 -14.18 -7.03 -6.29
CA PHE A 155 -14.10 -6.62 -4.90
C PHE A 155 -15.44 -6.74 -4.16
N ALA A 156 -15.36 -7.04 -2.87
CA ALA A 156 -16.48 -7.04 -1.94
C ALA A 156 -16.12 -6.15 -0.75
N ARG A 157 -16.86 -5.04 -0.57
CA ARG A 157 -16.67 -4.16 0.57
C ARG A 157 -16.89 -4.90 1.89
N GLN A 158 -16.07 -4.61 2.87
CA GLN A 158 -16.20 -5.17 4.20
C GLN A 158 -16.89 -4.17 5.15
N PRO A 159 -17.67 -4.66 6.15
CA PRO A 159 -18.46 -3.79 7.01
C PRO A 159 -17.61 -2.91 7.94
N ALA A 160 -16.39 -3.34 8.23
CA ALA A 160 -15.44 -2.59 9.06
C ALA A 160 -14.11 -2.39 8.36
N PHE A 161 -13.46 -1.26 8.64
CA PHE A 161 -12.08 -1.02 8.19
C PHE A 161 -11.12 -1.95 8.92
N GLY A 162 -10.21 -2.54 8.17
CA GLY A 162 -9.27 -3.52 8.66
C GLY A 162 -9.79 -4.94 8.47
N GLY A 163 -9.83 -5.69 9.49
CA GLY A 163 -10.21 -7.09 9.51
C GLY A 163 -9.55 -7.73 10.73
N PRO A 164 -9.78 -9.01 10.99
CA PRO A 164 -9.27 -9.66 12.20
C PRO A 164 -7.73 -9.67 12.30
N GLU A 165 -7.04 -9.61 11.16
CA GLU A 165 -5.58 -9.60 11.10
C GLU A 165 -4.99 -8.23 10.77
N PHE A 166 -5.80 -7.15 10.81
CA PHE A 166 -5.31 -5.83 10.46
C PHE A 166 -4.33 -5.32 11.54
N PRO A 167 -3.07 -5.04 11.15
CA PRO A 167 -2.07 -4.59 12.11
C PRO A 167 -2.28 -3.11 12.43
N LEU A 168 -2.81 -2.81 13.60
CA LEU A 168 -2.84 -1.44 14.09
C LEU A 168 -1.47 -1.10 14.72
N PRO A 169 -0.85 0.03 14.36
CA PRO A 169 0.28 0.56 15.10
C PRO A 169 -0.08 0.82 16.56
N VAL A 170 0.90 0.73 17.45
CA VAL A 170 0.72 0.85 18.92
C VAL A 170 0.00 2.13 19.34
N ASP A 171 0.19 3.23 18.59
CA ASP A 171 -0.46 4.52 18.83
C ASP A 171 -1.76 4.72 17.99
N GLY A 172 -2.22 3.69 17.31
CA GLY A 172 -3.44 3.72 16.50
C GLY A 172 -3.35 4.53 15.20
N ALA A 173 -2.27 5.27 14.95
CA ALA A 173 -2.10 6.08 13.74
C ALA A 173 -1.39 5.30 12.64
N LEU A 174 -2.05 5.11 11.48
CA LEU A 174 -1.50 4.37 10.33
C LEU A 174 -0.28 5.06 9.71
N THR A 175 -0.28 6.38 9.66
CA THR A 175 0.77 7.16 8.99
C THR A 175 1.17 8.40 9.80
N ASN A 176 2.30 9.02 9.42
CA ASN A 176 2.68 10.32 9.98
C ASN A 176 1.64 11.42 9.66
N PHE A 177 0.94 11.30 8.53
CA PHE A 177 -0.14 12.23 8.16
C PHE A 177 -1.32 12.08 9.09
N GLU A 178 -1.71 10.85 9.39
CA GLU A 178 -2.83 10.57 10.28
C GLU A 178 -2.58 11.07 11.70
N ALA A 179 -1.41 10.81 12.26
CA ALA A 179 -1.02 11.34 13.57
C ALA A 179 -1.09 12.88 13.63
N LYS A 180 -0.72 13.55 12.53
CA LYS A 180 -0.81 15.01 12.41
C LYS A 180 -2.26 15.49 12.26
N TYR A 181 -3.09 14.76 11.51
CA TYR A 181 -4.47 15.16 11.19
C TYR A 181 -5.45 14.88 12.34
N GLU A 182 -5.19 13.90 13.18
CA GLU A 182 -5.90 13.70 14.45
C GLU A 182 -5.89 14.96 15.31
N VAL A 183 -4.72 15.60 15.43
CA VAL A 183 -4.56 16.87 16.15
C VAL A 183 -5.32 18.01 15.49
N GLN A 184 -5.58 17.94 14.17
CA GLN A 184 -6.24 18.98 13.37
C GLN A 184 -7.75 18.76 13.17
N GLY A 185 -8.34 17.68 13.72
CA GLY A 185 -9.77 17.37 13.62
C GLY A 185 -10.25 17.12 12.17
N ARG A 186 -9.38 16.70 11.26
CA ARG A 186 -9.78 16.42 9.87
C ARG A 186 -10.58 15.13 9.76
N SER A 187 -11.54 15.11 8.84
CA SER A 187 -12.30 13.91 8.51
C SER A 187 -11.37 12.81 7.97
N ARG A 188 -11.67 11.56 8.32
CA ARG A 188 -10.96 10.38 7.88
C ARG A 188 -11.92 9.47 7.13
N HIS A 189 -11.61 9.20 5.88
CA HIS A 189 -12.33 8.25 5.06
C HIS A 189 -11.51 6.97 4.96
N ARG A 190 -12.12 5.82 5.26
CA ARG A 190 -11.46 4.52 5.29
C ARG A 190 -12.40 3.44 4.74
N GLY A 191 -11.84 2.48 4.05
CA GLY A 191 -12.57 1.32 3.59
C GLY A 191 -11.65 0.12 3.42
N SER A 192 -12.24 -1.05 3.51
CA SER A 192 -11.58 -2.33 3.25
C SER A 192 -12.42 -3.16 2.30
N TRP A 193 -11.74 -3.81 1.38
CA TRP A 193 -12.34 -4.69 0.39
C TRP A 193 -11.60 -6.02 0.37
N ARG A 194 -12.34 -7.08 0.07
CA ARG A 194 -11.76 -8.39 -0.20
C ARG A 194 -11.91 -8.74 -1.67
N ARG A 195 -10.88 -9.34 -2.25
CA ARG A 195 -10.99 -9.97 -3.56
C ARG A 195 -11.96 -11.15 -3.47
N ARG A 196 -12.92 -11.19 -4.37
CA ARG A 196 -13.88 -12.32 -4.55
C ARG A 196 -13.19 -13.53 -5.14
#